data_0589bdb44e6db4a0b9beeb4b8467dbe1
#
_entry.id   0589bdb44e6db4a0b9beeb4b8467dbe1
#
_cell.length_a   1.000
_cell.length_b   1.000
_cell.length_c   1.000
_cell.angle_alpha   90.00
_cell.angle_beta   90.00
_cell.angle_gamma   90.00
#
_symmetry.space_group_name_H-M   'P 1'
#
loop_
_entity.id
_entity.type
_entity.pdbx_description
1 polymer ?
#
loop_
_entity_poly.entity_id
_entity_poly.type
_entity_poly.pdbx_seq_one_letter_code
_entity_poly.pdbx_strand_id
1 'polypeptide(L)'
;MMKKFFSVILTFTSLIITATGQHNFYDRLADSAMTLTKQIVHYDPSYFQIDYPNGDVPADKGVCTDVIIRSYRKLGIDLQKEVHEDMMANFPVYPKNWGLSRPDKNIDHRRVLNLMIFFTRFGTIKPVSDKPSEYFPGDIVCWDLGNGVKHIGIVVKQKSSDNQRNLIVHNIGGGQVLEDCLFCFKIIGHYQFKK
;
A
#
# COMPACT_ATOMS: atom_id res chain seq x y z
N MET A 1 36.16 42.33 -37.38
CA MET A 1 36.34 41.46 -36.18
C MET A 1 34.95 41.08 -35.65
N MET A 2 34.42 39.92 -36.06
CA MET A 2 33.08 39.45 -35.69
C MET A 2 33.23 38.51 -34.47
N LYS A 3 32.60 38.86 -33.33
CA LYS A 3 32.50 38.00 -32.13
C LYS A 3 31.35 37.03 -32.34
N LYS A 4 31.66 35.71 -32.40
CA LYS A 4 30.67 34.64 -32.40
C LYS A 4 30.17 34.43 -30.95
N PHE A 5 28.87 34.61 -30.70
CA PHE A 5 28.21 34.20 -29.48
C PHE A 5 27.88 32.70 -29.59
N PHE A 6 28.46 31.87 -28.71
CA PHE A 6 28.03 30.51 -28.52
C PHE A 6 26.93 30.48 -27.46
N SER A 7 25.69 30.13 -27.86
CA SER A 7 24.58 29.92 -26.96
C SER A 7 24.64 28.48 -26.45
N VAL A 8 24.84 28.29 -25.14
CA VAL A 8 24.79 26.99 -24.51
C VAL A 8 23.34 26.72 -24.14
N ILE A 9 22.67 25.82 -24.88
CA ILE A 9 21.39 25.27 -24.53
C ILE A 9 21.62 24.12 -23.55
N LEU A 10 21.39 24.34 -22.27
CA LEU A 10 21.47 23.33 -21.23
C LEU A 10 20.13 22.59 -21.15
N THR A 11 20.14 21.30 -21.42
CA THR A 11 18.95 20.46 -21.60
C THR A 11 18.31 20.07 -20.28
N PHE A 12 17.03 20.43 -20.10
CA PHE A 12 16.13 20.07 -19.01
C PHE A 12 15.49 18.66 -19.21
N THR A 13 16.27 17.62 -19.50
CA THR A 13 15.71 16.32 -19.88
C THR A 13 15.66 15.27 -18.75
N SER A 14 16.34 15.48 -17.61
CA SER A 14 16.45 14.44 -16.58
C SER A 14 15.27 14.39 -15.58
N LEU A 15 14.51 15.49 -15.41
CA LEU A 15 13.44 15.57 -14.41
C LEU A 15 12.13 14.91 -14.87
N ILE A 16 11.89 14.86 -16.19
CA ILE A 16 10.65 14.32 -16.77
C ILE A 16 10.63 12.77 -16.72
N ILE A 17 11.80 12.14 -16.86
CA ILE A 17 11.89 10.67 -16.89
C ILE A 17 11.61 10.03 -15.53
N THR A 18 12.00 10.67 -14.42
CA THR A 18 11.75 10.17 -13.08
C THR A 18 10.26 10.28 -12.68
N ALA A 19 9.58 11.34 -13.08
CA ALA A 19 8.15 11.54 -12.79
C ALA A 19 7.26 10.54 -13.55
N THR A 20 7.57 10.24 -14.81
CA THR A 20 6.81 9.26 -15.60
C THR A 20 7.03 7.82 -15.11
N GLY A 21 8.24 7.47 -14.67
CA GLY A 21 8.53 6.15 -14.11
C GLY A 21 7.83 5.90 -12.76
N GLN A 22 7.69 6.93 -11.94
CA GLN A 22 6.99 6.82 -10.65
C GLN A 22 5.47 6.70 -10.82
N HIS A 23 4.88 7.47 -11.73
CA HIS A 23 3.45 7.36 -12.05
C HIS A 23 3.11 5.96 -12.57
N ASN A 24 3.93 5.41 -13.45
CA ASN A 24 3.75 4.04 -13.96
C ASN A 24 3.79 2.97 -12.83
N PHE A 25 4.60 3.13 -11.77
CA PHE A 25 4.64 2.18 -10.66
C PHE A 25 3.30 2.14 -9.90
N TYR A 26 2.77 3.29 -9.49
CA TYR A 26 1.53 3.36 -8.71
C TYR A 26 0.31 2.93 -9.54
N ASP A 27 0.29 3.26 -10.82
CA ASP A 27 -0.71 2.74 -11.75
C ASP A 27 -0.67 1.21 -11.84
N ARG A 28 0.51 0.62 -11.94
CA ARG A 28 0.70 -0.84 -11.95
C ARG A 28 0.31 -1.48 -10.61
N LEU A 29 0.54 -0.80 -9.49
CA LEU A 29 0.11 -1.27 -8.18
C LEU A 29 -1.42 -1.32 -8.08
N ALA A 30 -2.10 -0.28 -8.53
CA ALA A 30 -3.56 -0.24 -8.61
C ALA A 30 -4.10 -1.36 -9.55
N ASP A 31 -3.51 -1.53 -10.72
CA ASP A 31 -3.87 -2.60 -11.65
C ASP A 31 -3.62 -3.99 -11.06
N SER A 32 -2.52 -4.16 -10.31
CA SER A 32 -2.22 -5.38 -9.56
C SER A 32 -3.31 -5.70 -8.53
N ALA A 33 -3.72 -4.71 -7.73
CA ALA A 33 -4.81 -4.86 -6.76
C ALA A 33 -6.13 -5.30 -7.45
N MET A 34 -6.47 -4.69 -8.59
CA MET A 34 -7.63 -5.05 -9.37
C MET A 34 -7.63 -6.52 -9.83
N THR A 35 -6.46 -7.11 -10.09
CA THR A 35 -6.42 -8.54 -10.48
C THR A 35 -6.82 -9.47 -9.34
N LEU A 36 -6.67 -9.03 -8.07
CA LEU A 36 -7.02 -9.83 -6.90
C LEU A 36 -8.53 -9.98 -6.73
N THR A 37 -9.32 -9.03 -7.21
CA THR A 37 -10.80 -9.10 -7.13
C THR A 37 -11.40 -10.22 -7.98
N LYS A 38 -10.61 -10.84 -8.86
CA LYS A 38 -11.02 -12.00 -9.68
C LYS A 38 -10.86 -13.33 -8.95
N GLN A 39 -10.28 -13.33 -7.75
CA GLN A 39 -10.01 -14.52 -6.95
C GLN A 39 -11.01 -14.61 -5.80
N ILE A 40 -11.53 -15.81 -5.57
CA ILE A 40 -12.37 -16.06 -4.39
C ILE A 40 -11.44 -16.24 -3.19
N VAL A 41 -11.55 -15.35 -2.23
CA VAL A 41 -10.76 -15.36 -1.00
C VAL A 41 -11.69 -15.21 0.18
N HIS A 42 -11.63 -16.14 1.12
CA HIS A 42 -12.35 -16.09 2.38
C HIS A 42 -11.57 -15.27 3.41
N TYR A 43 -12.28 -14.42 4.17
CA TYR A 43 -11.66 -13.66 5.24
C TYR A 43 -11.25 -14.60 6.37
N ASP A 44 -9.93 -14.67 6.64
CA ASP A 44 -9.37 -15.54 7.68
C ASP A 44 -8.23 -14.83 8.43
N PRO A 45 -8.48 -14.34 9.65
CA PRO A 45 -7.49 -13.66 10.48
C PRO A 45 -6.59 -14.61 11.27
N SER A 46 -6.73 -15.92 11.07
CA SER A 46 -5.96 -16.94 11.79
C SER A 46 -4.46 -16.74 11.60
N TYR A 47 -3.70 -17.20 12.57
CA TYR A 47 -2.25 -17.29 12.46
C TYR A 47 -1.86 -18.45 11.57
N PHE A 48 -1.01 -18.20 10.59
CA PHE A 48 -0.41 -19.20 9.70
C PHE A 48 1.10 -19.21 9.85
N GLN A 49 1.67 -20.40 9.92
CA GLN A 49 3.10 -20.57 9.74
C GLN A 49 3.37 -20.61 8.23
N ILE A 50 4.15 -19.65 7.74
CA ILE A 50 4.42 -19.46 6.32
C ILE A 50 5.92 -19.43 6.04
N ASP A 51 6.29 -19.63 4.79
CA ASP A 51 7.68 -19.53 4.35
C ASP A 51 8.23 -18.11 4.54
N TYR A 52 9.55 -17.98 4.45
CA TYR A 52 10.25 -16.72 4.50
C TYR A 52 11.55 -16.80 3.70
N PRO A 53 11.84 -15.83 2.81
CA PRO A 53 10.97 -14.73 2.37
C PRO A 53 9.84 -15.20 1.43
N ASN A 54 8.96 -14.28 1.00
CA ASN A 54 7.87 -14.50 0.05
C ASN A 54 6.79 -15.49 0.50
N GLY A 55 6.66 -15.76 1.80
CA GLY A 55 5.59 -16.59 2.32
C GLY A 55 4.21 -15.94 2.16
N ASP A 56 3.20 -16.77 1.92
CA ASP A 56 1.80 -16.34 1.82
C ASP A 56 0.90 -17.30 2.60
N VAL A 57 -0.24 -16.81 3.04
CA VAL A 57 -1.30 -17.65 3.57
C VAL A 57 -1.96 -18.44 2.42
N PRO A 58 -2.74 -19.50 2.69
CA PRO A 58 -3.43 -20.24 1.64
C PRO A 58 -4.11 -19.32 0.64
N ALA A 59 -4.04 -19.66 -0.65
CA ALA A 59 -4.44 -18.76 -1.74
C ALA A 59 -5.93 -18.34 -1.68
N ASP A 60 -6.78 -19.18 -1.08
CA ASP A 60 -8.21 -18.95 -0.87
C ASP A 60 -8.51 -18.20 0.45
N LYS A 61 -7.49 -17.77 1.20
CA LYS A 61 -7.60 -17.08 2.48
C LYS A 61 -6.88 -15.75 2.49
N GLY A 62 -7.31 -14.84 3.37
CA GLY A 62 -6.62 -13.57 3.55
C GLY A 62 -7.46 -12.54 4.31
N VAL A 63 -6.79 -11.46 4.69
CA VAL A 63 -7.37 -10.27 5.34
C VAL A 63 -7.01 -9.01 4.54
N CYS A 64 -7.35 -7.83 5.06
CA CYS A 64 -7.07 -6.56 4.36
C CYS A 64 -5.60 -6.34 4.01
N THR A 65 -4.68 -6.72 4.89
CA THR A 65 -3.24 -6.60 4.65
C THR A 65 -2.74 -7.52 3.55
N ASP A 66 -3.36 -8.69 3.37
CA ASP A 66 -2.97 -9.63 2.31
C ASP A 66 -3.27 -9.06 0.90
N VAL A 67 -4.27 -8.17 0.77
CA VAL A 67 -4.50 -7.40 -0.45
C VAL A 67 -3.28 -6.53 -0.79
N ILE A 68 -2.76 -5.81 0.21
CA ILE A 68 -1.56 -4.97 0.05
C ILE A 68 -0.36 -5.83 -0.32
N ILE A 69 -0.07 -6.85 0.50
CA ILE A 69 1.08 -7.74 0.35
C ILE A 69 1.10 -8.39 -1.05
N ARG A 70 -0.01 -8.97 -1.46
CA ARG A 70 -0.15 -9.63 -2.75
C ARG A 70 -0.05 -8.67 -3.93
N SER A 71 -0.57 -7.44 -3.78
CA SER A 71 -0.43 -6.40 -4.81
C SER A 71 1.02 -6.00 -5.03
N TYR A 72 1.77 -5.77 -3.94
CA TYR A 72 3.20 -5.46 -4.02
C TYR A 72 4.04 -6.62 -4.55
N ARG A 73 3.73 -7.85 -4.14
CA ARG A 73 4.42 -9.07 -4.60
C ARG A 73 4.35 -9.24 -6.11
N LYS A 74 3.22 -8.92 -6.75
CA LYS A 74 3.09 -8.94 -8.21
C LYS A 74 4.02 -7.93 -8.92
N LEU A 75 4.52 -6.94 -8.20
CA LEU A 75 5.51 -5.97 -8.69
C LEU A 75 6.95 -6.30 -8.24
N GLY A 76 7.15 -7.48 -7.65
CA GLY A 76 8.47 -7.95 -7.20
C GLY A 76 8.90 -7.40 -5.85
N ILE A 77 8.01 -6.82 -5.06
CA ILE A 77 8.30 -6.30 -3.72
C ILE A 77 7.69 -7.23 -2.66
N ASP A 78 8.56 -7.82 -1.84
CA ASP A 78 8.17 -8.69 -0.73
C ASP A 78 8.01 -7.89 0.58
N LEU A 79 6.78 -7.44 0.87
CA LEU A 79 6.49 -6.71 2.10
C LEU A 79 6.67 -7.56 3.37
N GLN A 80 6.58 -8.90 3.29
CA GLN A 80 6.91 -9.77 4.44
C GLN A 80 8.37 -9.55 4.85
N LYS A 81 9.28 -9.63 3.88
CA LYS A 81 10.71 -9.42 4.09
C LYS A 81 11.01 -8.01 4.57
N GLU A 82 10.53 -7.00 3.84
CA GLU A 82 10.84 -5.59 4.13
C GLU A 82 10.39 -5.19 5.54
N VAL A 83 9.16 -5.54 5.94
CA VAL A 83 8.63 -5.22 7.27
C VAL A 83 9.37 -5.99 8.35
N HIS A 84 9.61 -7.28 8.15
CA HIS A 84 10.29 -8.12 9.15
C HIS A 84 11.73 -7.66 9.39
N GLU A 85 12.50 -7.34 8.35
CA GLU A 85 13.87 -6.86 8.46
C GLU A 85 13.94 -5.50 9.18
N ASP A 86 13.03 -4.57 8.87
CA ASP A 86 12.98 -3.31 9.62
C ASP A 86 12.57 -3.53 11.08
N MET A 87 11.61 -4.40 11.35
CA MET A 87 11.22 -4.73 12.72
C MET A 87 12.35 -5.42 13.50
N MET A 88 13.15 -6.27 12.87
CA MET A 88 14.33 -6.87 13.51
C MET A 88 15.33 -5.80 13.97
N ALA A 89 15.55 -4.78 13.17
CA ALA A 89 16.49 -3.69 13.48
C ALA A 89 15.89 -2.62 14.40
N ASN A 90 14.57 -2.43 14.38
CA ASN A 90 13.89 -1.27 15.00
C ASN A 90 12.63 -1.66 15.80
N PHE A 91 12.59 -2.85 16.40
CA PHE A 91 11.41 -3.36 17.11
C PHE A 91 10.78 -2.37 18.12
N PRO A 92 11.54 -1.54 18.88
CA PRO A 92 10.96 -0.59 19.82
C PRO A 92 10.02 0.46 19.21
N VAL A 93 10.16 0.81 17.91
CA VAL A 93 9.30 1.81 17.25
C VAL A 93 7.96 1.24 16.79
N TYR A 94 7.82 -0.09 16.79
CA TYR A 94 6.60 -0.77 16.38
C TYR A 94 5.64 -0.98 17.55
N PRO A 95 4.31 -1.03 17.29
CA PRO A 95 3.30 -1.21 18.33
C PRO A 95 3.47 -2.50 19.12
N LYS A 96 3.20 -2.44 20.44
CA LYS A 96 3.29 -3.58 21.35
C LYS A 96 1.92 -4.22 21.67
N ASN A 97 0.91 -3.94 20.85
CA ASN A 97 -0.50 -4.29 21.11
C ASN A 97 -0.76 -5.80 21.22
N TRP A 98 0.17 -6.64 20.74
CA TRP A 98 -0.02 -8.10 20.69
C TRP A 98 0.86 -8.86 21.67
N GLY A 99 1.54 -8.16 22.60
CA GLY A 99 2.35 -8.78 23.64
C GLY A 99 3.61 -9.49 23.16
N LEU A 100 4.04 -9.27 21.91
CA LEU A 100 5.26 -9.87 21.38
C LEU A 100 6.49 -9.17 21.96
N SER A 101 7.49 -9.96 22.33
CA SER A 101 8.81 -9.50 22.78
C SER A 101 9.83 -9.38 21.64
N ARG A 102 9.53 -9.95 20.50
CA ARG A 102 10.37 -9.96 19.29
C ARG A 102 9.51 -9.99 18.02
N PRO A 103 10.07 -9.62 16.85
CA PRO A 103 9.40 -9.78 15.57
C PRO A 103 9.02 -11.21 15.27
N ASP A 104 7.93 -11.37 14.53
CA ASP A 104 7.44 -12.67 14.03
C ASP A 104 7.17 -12.56 12.52
N LYS A 105 8.03 -13.22 11.73
CA LYS A 105 8.00 -13.23 10.27
C LYS A 105 6.67 -13.72 9.67
N ASN A 106 5.87 -14.47 10.43
CA ASN A 106 4.61 -15.04 9.95
C ASN A 106 3.45 -14.04 10.00
N ILE A 107 3.53 -12.99 10.87
CA ILE A 107 2.38 -12.13 11.14
C ILE A 107 2.70 -10.62 11.10
N ASP A 108 3.96 -10.21 11.20
CA ASP A 108 4.34 -8.81 11.32
C ASP A 108 3.79 -7.95 10.18
N HIS A 109 3.94 -8.39 8.93
CA HIS A 109 3.46 -7.73 7.72
C HIS A 109 1.93 -7.81 7.55
N ARG A 110 1.25 -8.70 8.29
CA ARG A 110 -0.21 -8.88 8.27
C ARG A 110 -0.94 -8.02 9.31
N ARG A 111 -0.26 -7.07 9.94
CA ARG A 111 -0.81 -6.15 10.93
C ARG A 111 -0.84 -4.72 10.38
N VAL A 112 -2.04 -4.12 10.28
CA VAL A 112 -2.22 -2.77 9.72
C VAL A 112 -1.31 -1.75 10.40
N LEU A 113 -1.24 -1.75 11.73
CA LEU A 113 -0.41 -0.78 12.46
C LEU A 113 1.08 -0.94 12.16
N ASN A 114 1.57 -2.16 11.93
CA ASN A 114 2.95 -2.38 11.52
C ASN A 114 3.21 -1.84 10.12
N LEU A 115 2.30 -2.09 9.18
CA LEU A 115 2.39 -1.52 7.83
C LEU A 115 2.36 0.01 7.85
N MET A 116 1.54 0.62 8.71
CA MET A 116 1.50 2.08 8.87
C MET A 116 2.86 2.63 9.34
N ILE A 117 3.50 2.00 10.33
CA ILE A 117 4.85 2.38 10.78
C ILE A 117 5.85 2.21 9.65
N PHE A 118 5.83 1.07 8.97
CA PHE A 118 6.73 0.80 7.85
C PHE A 118 6.59 1.86 6.73
N PHE A 119 5.36 2.15 6.30
CA PHE A 119 5.13 3.17 5.27
C PHE A 119 5.45 4.60 5.74
N THR A 120 5.33 4.88 7.04
CA THR A 120 5.79 6.15 7.61
C THR A 120 7.31 6.30 7.53
N ARG A 121 8.06 5.21 7.69
CA ARG A 121 9.52 5.20 7.69
C ARG A 121 10.13 5.19 6.28
N PHE A 122 9.53 4.47 5.36
CA PHE A 122 10.11 4.19 4.04
C PHE A 122 9.30 4.71 2.86
N GLY A 123 8.06 5.10 3.09
CA GLY A 123 7.17 5.64 2.07
C GLY A 123 7.09 7.16 2.06
N THR A 124 6.17 7.67 1.28
CA THR A 124 5.74 9.06 1.30
C THR A 124 4.43 9.17 2.06
N ILE A 125 4.43 9.91 3.17
CA ILE A 125 3.22 10.26 3.90
C ILE A 125 2.47 11.31 3.09
N LYS A 126 1.20 11.06 2.82
CA LYS A 126 0.30 11.98 2.12
C LYS A 126 -0.64 12.63 3.12
N PRO A 127 -1.16 13.83 2.85
CA PRO A 127 -2.19 14.44 3.68
C PRO A 127 -3.42 13.54 3.79
N VAL A 128 -3.98 13.45 5.00
CA VAL A 128 -5.31 12.91 5.21
C VAL A 128 -6.30 14.06 5.04
N SER A 129 -7.20 13.96 4.07
CA SER A 129 -8.17 15.00 3.77
C SER A 129 -9.54 14.40 3.42
N ASP A 130 -10.56 15.26 3.30
CA ASP A 130 -11.90 14.92 2.84
C ASP A 130 -12.10 15.17 1.33
N LYS A 131 -11.01 15.52 0.61
CA LYS A 131 -11.03 15.83 -0.83
C LYS A 131 -10.69 14.60 -1.65
N PRO A 132 -11.64 14.03 -2.41
CA PRO A 132 -11.40 12.85 -3.26
C PRO A 132 -10.26 13.04 -4.26
N SER A 133 -10.03 14.26 -4.72
CA SER A 133 -8.99 14.58 -5.70
C SER A 133 -7.56 14.45 -5.17
N GLU A 134 -7.39 14.28 -3.87
CA GLU A 134 -6.07 14.08 -3.24
C GLU A 134 -5.68 12.60 -3.12
N TYR A 135 -6.57 11.66 -3.50
CA TYR A 135 -6.35 10.22 -3.47
C TYR A 135 -6.20 9.66 -4.89
N PHE A 136 -5.02 9.16 -5.20
CA PHE A 136 -4.63 8.73 -6.54
C PHE A 136 -4.51 7.20 -6.62
N PRO A 137 -4.67 6.59 -7.81
CA PRO A 137 -4.44 5.17 -8.00
C PRO A 137 -3.06 4.74 -7.48
N GLY A 138 -3.02 3.64 -6.73
CA GLY A 138 -1.82 3.13 -6.06
C GLY A 138 -1.56 3.72 -4.68
N ASP A 139 -2.36 4.69 -4.22
CA ASP A 139 -2.30 5.15 -2.84
C ASP A 139 -2.78 4.06 -1.88
N ILE A 140 -2.13 3.99 -0.73
CA ILE A 140 -2.49 3.11 0.36
C ILE A 140 -3.24 3.94 1.40
N VAL A 141 -4.45 3.53 1.74
CA VAL A 141 -5.28 4.22 2.73
C VAL A 141 -5.53 3.30 3.91
N CYS A 142 -5.45 3.86 5.12
CA CYS A 142 -5.73 3.16 6.37
C CYS A 142 -6.88 3.84 7.10
N TRP A 143 -7.78 3.03 7.66
CA TRP A 143 -8.96 3.50 8.38
C TRP A 143 -9.02 2.97 9.81
N ASP A 144 -9.71 3.73 10.66
CA ASP A 144 -10.21 3.27 11.95
C ASP A 144 -11.68 2.89 11.79
N LEU A 145 -11.99 1.61 11.95
CA LEU A 145 -13.36 1.10 11.90
C LEU A 145 -14.11 1.25 13.23
N GLY A 146 -13.44 1.81 14.25
CA GLY A 146 -13.93 1.82 15.62
C GLY A 146 -13.53 0.57 16.41
N ASN A 147 -13.75 0.60 17.71
CA ASN A 147 -13.49 -0.51 18.65
C ASN A 147 -12.07 -1.12 18.56
N GLY A 148 -11.06 -0.29 18.18
CA GLY A 148 -9.68 -0.73 18.05
C GLY A 148 -9.35 -1.41 16.71
N VAL A 149 -10.33 -1.69 15.86
CA VAL A 149 -10.12 -2.35 14.57
C VAL A 149 -9.56 -1.38 13.54
N LYS A 150 -8.45 -1.76 12.91
CA LYS A 150 -7.81 -0.99 11.83
C LYS A 150 -7.96 -1.72 10.51
N HIS A 151 -8.07 -0.96 9.44
CA HIS A 151 -8.29 -1.46 8.10
C HIS A 151 -7.36 -0.79 7.11
N ILE A 152 -7.10 -1.43 5.96
CA ILE A 152 -6.21 -0.93 4.92
C ILE A 152 -6.70 -1.38 3.54
N GLY A 153 -6.49 -0.53 2.53
CA GLY A 153 -6.82 -0.81 1.13
C GLY A 153 -5.99 0.00 0.16
N ILE A 154 -6.17 -0.28 -1.13
CA ILE A 154 -5.48 0.40 -2.24
C ILE A 154 -6.51 1.16 -3.07
N VAL A 155 -6.22 2.43 -3.33
CA VAL A 155 -6.97 3.26 -4.28
C VAL A 155 -6.71 2.77 -5.70
N VAL A 156 -7.76 2.62 -6.50
CA VAL A 156 -7.65 2.14 -7.88
C VAL A 156 -8.20 3.15 -8.89
N LYS A 157 -8.04 2.90 -10.19
CA LYS A 157 -8.44 3.83 -11.26
C LYS A 157 -9.96 3.93 -11.46
N GLN A 158 -10.68 2.88 -11.06
CA GLN A 158 -12.14 2.82 -11.18
C GLN A 158 -12.78 3.92 -10.34
N LYS A 159 -13.83 4.52 -10.89
CA LYS A 159 -14.55 5.62 -10.25
C LYS A 159 -15.86 5.15 -9.63
N SER A 160 -16.29 5.88 -8.61
CA SER A 160 -17.66 5.82 -8.08
C SER A 160 -18.69 6.10 -9.17
N SER A 161 -19.93 5.70 -8.97
CA SER A 161 -21.03 5.90 -9.93
C SER A 161 -21.28 7.35 -10.31
N ASP A 162 -20.95 8.29 -9.41
CA ASP A 162 -21.01 9.73 -9.59
C ASP A 162 -19.72 10.34 -10.18
N ASN A 163 -18.70 9.51 -10.49
CA ASN A 163 -17.37 9.91 -10.97
C ASN A 163 -16.58 10.86 -10.04
N GLN A 164 -17.01 11.06 -8.79
CA GLN A 164 -16.37 12.03 -7.89
C GLN A 164 -15.12 11.49 -7.20
N ARG A 165 -15.00 10.18 -7.02
CA ARG A 165 -13.87 9.56 -6.30
C ARG A 165 -13.41 8.25 -6.90
N ASN A 166 -12.19 7.87 -6.57
CA ASN A 166 -11.63 6.58 -6.90
C ASN A 166 -12.17 5.50 -5.95
N LEU A 167 -12.36 4.29 -6.48
CA LEU A 167 -12.75 3.13 -5.70
C LEU A 167 -11.54 2.52 -4.97
N ILE A 168 -11.84 1.62 -4.04
CA ILE A 168 -10.87 0.93 -3.19
C ILE A 168 -10.93 -0.58 -3.45
N VAL A 169 -9.77 -1.21 -3.55
CA VAL A 169 -9.65 -2.67 -3.42
C VAL A 169 -9.19 -3.00 -2.01
N HIS A 170 -9.97 -3.80 -1.30
CA HIS A 170 -9.71 -4.22 0.07
C HIS A 170 -10.38 -5.57 0.39
N ASN A 171 -10.25 -6.05 1.64
CA ASN A 171 -10.98 -7.19 2.18
C ASN A 171 -11.40 -6.89 3.62
N ILE A 172 -12.69 -6.62 3.83
CA ILE A 172 -13.29 -6.33 5.15
C ILE A 172 -14.20 -7.46 5.66
N GLY A 173 -14.16 -8.63 4.99
CA GLY A 173 -14.98 -9.78 5.32
C GLY A 173 -15.67 -10.40 4.12
N GLY A 174 -15.95 -9.63 3.08
CA GLY A 174 -16.59 -10.09 1.83
C GLY A 174 -15.63 -10.68 0.78
N GLY A 175 -14.37 -10.88 1.12
CA GLY A 175 -13.32 -11.25 0.17
C GLY A 175 -12.55 -10.04 -0.37
N GLN A 176 -11.75 -10.26 -1.40
CA GLN A 176 -10.99 -9.20 -2.08
C GLN A 176 -11.92 -8.49 -3.07
N VAL A 177 -12.50 -7.37 -2.66
CA VAL A 177 -13.56 -6.69 -3.40
C VAL A 177 -13.17 -5.27 -3.81
N LEU A 178 -13.84 -4.77 -4.85
CA LEU A 178 -13.80 -3.39 -5.29
C LEU A 178 -15.02 -2.66 -4.73
N GLU A 179 -14.82 -1.64 -3.90
CA GLU A 179 -15.90 -0.91 -3.25
C GLU A 179 -15.71 0.60 -3.26
N ASP A 180 -16.82 1.32 -3.20
CA ASP A 180 -16.89 2.76 -3.01
C ASP A 180 -16.89 3.10 -1.52
N CYS A 181 -15.74 2.92 -0.87
CA CYS A 181 -15.60 3.03 0.59
C CYS A 181 -14.51 3.99 1.05
N LEU A 182 -13.96 4.85 0.16
CA LEU A 182 -12.86 5.76 0.52
C LEU A 182 -13.16 6.57 1.80
N PHE A 183 -14.37 7.07 1.95
CA PHE A 183 -14.80 7.89 3.10
C PHE A 183 -15.85 7.20 3.99
N CYS A 184 -16.00 5.88 3.91
CA CYS A 184 -16.94 5.14 4.76
C CYS A 184 -16.52 5.12 6.23
N PHE A 185 -15.22 5.28 6.50
CA PHE A 185 -14.66 5.24 7.85
C PHE A 185 -13.65 6.37 8.04
N LYS A 186 -13.27 6.63 9.29
CA LYS A 186 -12.27 7.64 9.61
C LYS A 186 -10.91 7.23 9.04
N ILE A 187 -10.40 8.00 8.07
CA ILE A 187 -9.04 7.81 7.54
C ILE A 187 -8.04 8.20 8.63
N ILE A 188 -7.05 7.34 8.88
CA ILE A 188 -5.98 7.53 9.87
C ILE A 188 -4.58 7.45 9.27
N GLY A 189 -4.47 7.13 7.96
CA GLY A 189 -3.20 7.10 7.24
C GLY A 189 -3.41 7.12 5.74
N HIS A 190 -2.50 7.82 5.05
CA HIS A 190 -2.48 7.92 3.59
C HIS A 190 -1.03 7.90 3.14
N TYR A 191 -0.67 6.95 2.30
CA TYR A 191 0.73 6.66 1.96
C TYR A 191 0.91 6.31 0.49
N GLN A 192 2.15 6.55 0.02
CA GLN A 192 2.71 5.93 -1.17
C GLN A 192 4.02 5.24 -0.80
N PHE A 193 4.25 4.05 -1.32
CA PHE A 193 5.52 3.34 -1.15
C PHE A 193 5.97 2.74 -2.47
N LYS A 194 7.26 2.91 -2.75
CA LYS A 194 7.96 2.29 -3.88
C LYS A 194 9.38 1.98 -3.42
N LYS A 195 9.84 0.78 -3.70
CA LYS A 195 11.23 0.39 -3.49
C LYS A 195 12.06 0.66 -4.74
#